data_ec12d603f063eb848104e06af197e3f3
#
_entry.id   ec12d603f063eb848104e06af197e3f3
#
_cell.length_a   1.000
_cell.length_b   1.000
_cell.length_c   1.000
_cell.angle_alpha   90.00
_cell.angle_beta   90.00
_cell.angle_gamma   90.00
#
_symmetry.space_group_name_H-M   'P 1'
#
loop_
_entity.id
_entity.type
_entity.pdbx_description
1 polymer ?
#
loop_
_entity_poly.entity_id
_entity_poly.type
_entity_poly.pdbx_seq_one_letter_code
_entity_poly.pdbx_strand_id
1 'polypeptide(L)'
;METTKRILVVDDEETLCDTLGFNLEAEGYSVDTAYSAEEALTLNLSDYDLILLDIMMGEISGIQLARIMKSNPTTAGVPIIFCTAKDTEDDMIKGLDLGA
;
A
#
# COMPACT_ATOMS: atom_id res chain seq x y z
N MET A 1 1.06 9.20 -25.63
CA MET A 1 0.16 9.55 -24.52
C MET A 1 0.63 8.91 -23.24
N GLU A 2 0.74 9.68 -22.20
CA GLU A 2 1.20 9.15 -20.91
C GLU A 2 0.06 8.51 -20.16
N THR A 3 0.36 7.37 -19.57
CA THR A 3 -0.58 6.69 -18.70
C THR A 3 -0.36 7.17 -17.28
N THR A 4 -1.42 7.64 -16.64
CA THR A 4 -1.34 8.06 -15.25
C THR A 4 -1.04 6.86 -14.37
N LYS A 5 -0.04 6.98 -13.51
CA LYS A 5 0.29 5.92 -12.56
C LYS A 5 -0.76 5.85 -11.47
N ARG A 6 -1.10 4.64 -11.10
CA ARG A 6 -2.12 4.39 -10.08
C ARG A 6 -1.48 3.90 -8.80
N ILE A 7 -1.83 4.55 -7.71
CA ILE A 7 -1.29 4.22 -6.38
C ILE A 7 -2.45 3.88 -5.47
N LEU A 8 -2.30 2.81 -4.71
CA LEU A 8 -3.23 2.44 -3.65
C LEU A 8 -2.58 2.73 -2.32
N VAL A 9 -3.29 3.44 -1.45
CA VAL A 9 -2.84 3.69 -0.07
C VAL A 9 -3.69 2.83 0.86
N VAL A 10 -3.06 1.95 1.61
CA VAL A 10 -3.75 1.05 2.54
C VAL A 10 -3.31 1.38 3.95
N ASP A 11 -4.22 1.97 4.73
CA ASP A 11 -3.93 2.43 6.08
C ASP A 11 -5.28 2.60 6.81
N ASP A 12 -5.35 2.19 8.08
CA ASP A 12 -6.60 2.30 8.82
C ASP A 12 -6.84 3.70 9.38
N GLU A 13 -5.90 4.62 9.23
CA GLU A 13 -6.10 6.02 9.57
C GLU A 13 -6.60 6.80 8.37
N GLU A 14 -7.89 7.13 8.36
CA GLU A 14 -8.50 7.84 7.23
C GLU A 14 -7.82 9.17 6.95
N THR A 15 -7.48 9.92 8.01
CA THR A 15 -6.83 11.21 7.84
C THR A 15 -5.50 11.09 7.12
N LEU A 16 -4.73 10.07 7.46
CA LEU A 16 -3.45 9.82 6.81
C LEU A 16 -3.64 9.44 5.35
N CYS A 17 -4.61 8.58 5.06
CA CYS A 17 -4.95 8.22 3.70
C CYS A 17 -5.33 9.44 2.88
N ASP A 18 -6.17 10.31 3.45
CA ASP A 18 -6.62 11.51 2.76
C ASP A 18 -5.45 12.45 2.47
N THR A 19 -4.56 12.62 3.45
CA THR A 19 -3.41 13.50 3.31
C THR A 19 -2.44 12.98 2.25
N LEU A 20 -2.12 11.69 2.30
CA LEU A 20 -1.24 11.08 1.30
C LEU A 20 -1.87 11.13 -0.09
N GLY A 21 -3.16 10.81 -0.16
CA GLY A 21 -3.86 10.85 -1.45
C GLY A 21 -3.85 12.23 -2.06
N PHE A 22 -4.12 13.26 -1.25
CA PHE A 22 -4.10 14.63 -1.74
C PHE A 22 -2.73 15.02 -2.27
N ASN A 23 -1.68 14.70 -1.51
CA ASN A 23 -0.31 15.04 -1.92
C ASN A 23 0.11 14.31 -3.18
N LEU A 24 -0.24 13.04 -3.29
CA LEU A 24 0.12 12.24 -4.46
C LEU A 24 -0.66 12.67 -5.69
N GLU A 25 -1.93 13.01 -5.52
CA GLU A 25 -2.72 13.52 -6.64
C GLU A 25 -2.18 14.86 -7.14
N ALA A 26 -1.68 15.68 -6.23
CA ALA A 26 -1.06 16.94 -6.61
C ALA A 26 0.20 16.73 -7.47
N GLU A 27 0.84 15.56 -7.33
CA GLU A 27 2.00 15.20 -8.15
C GLU A 27 1.62 14.52 -9.46
N GLY A 28 0.34 14.34 -9.72
CA GLY A 28 -0.12 13.78 -10.98
C GLY A 28 -0.49 12.30 -10.95
N TYR A 29 -0.51 11.68 -9.78
CA TYR A 29 -0.90 10.28 -9.67
C TYR A 29 -2.41 10.12 -9.48
N SER A 30 -2.92 8.97 -9.88
CA SER A 30 -4.28 8.57 -9.55
C SER A 30 -4.23 7.73 -8.27
N VAL A 31 -5.00 8.12 -7.26
CA VAL A 31 -4.88 7.51 -5.93
C VAL A 31 -6.23 6.94 -5.48
N ASP A 32 -6.20 5.68 -5.07
CA ASP A 32 -7.32 5.05 -4.36
C ASP A 32 -6.86 4.75 -2.95
N THR A 33 -7.81 4.60 -2.03
CA THR A 33 -7.50 4.31 -0.63
C THR A 33 -8.29 3.10 -0.16
N ALA A 34 -7.70 2.34 0.75
CA ALA A 34 -8.36 1.26 1.46
C ALA A 34 -8.01 1.40 2.94
N TYR A 35 -8.97 1.19 3.81
CA TYR A 35 -8.78 1.42 5.24
C TYR A 35 -8.51 0.14 6.01
N SER A 36 -8.39 -0.97 5.31
CA SER A 36 -8.02 -2.25 5.91
C SER A 36 -7.45 -3.16 4.82
N ALA A 37 -6.75 -4.22 5.26
CA ALA A 37 -6.27 -5.21 4.32
C ALA A 37 -7.43 -5.95 3.67
N GLU A 38 -8.49 -6.20 4.44
CA GLU A 38 -9.68 -6.85 3.91
C GLU A 38 -10.31 -6.04 2.79
N GLU A 39 -10.41 -4.74 2.99
CA GLU A 39 -10.93 -3.85 1.95
C GLU A 39 -10.02 -3.86 0.73
N ALA A 40 -8.72 -3.80 0.95
CA ALA A 40 -7.75 -3.83 -0.16
C ALA A 40 -7.89 -5.11 -0.98
N LEU A 41 -8.15 -6.23 -0.33
CA LEU A 41 -8.29 -7.51 -1.02
C LEU A 41 -9.55 -7.59 -1.89
N THR A 42 -10.50 -6.68 -1.71
CA THR A 42 -11.67 -6.61 -2.59
C THR A 42 -11.38 -5.86 -3.89
N LEU A 43 -10.23 -5.20 -3.96
CA LEU A 43 -9.84 -4.42 -5.13
C LEU A 43 -8.98 -5.27 -6.07
N ASN A 44 -8.89 -4.82 -7.33
CA ASN A 44 -8.02 -5.48 -8.29
C ASN A 44 -6.59 -4.95 -8.10
N LEU A 45 -5.86 -5.57 -7.19
CA LEU A 45 -4.55 -5.09 -6.77
C LEU A 45 -3.53 -5.07 -7.91
N SER A 46 -3.70 -5.92 -8.91
CA SER A 46 -2.78 -5.93 -10.04
C SER A 46 -2.90 -4.70 -10.94
N ASP A 47 -3.96 -3.92 -10.79
CA ASP A 47 -4.15 -2.69 -11.57
C ASP A 47 -3.32 -1.52 -11.05
N TYR A 48 -2.70 -1.66 -9.89
CA TYR A 48 -1.93 -0.56 -9.30
C TYR A 48 -0.46 -0.64 -9.67
N ASP A 49 0.14 0.52 -9.85
CA ASP A 49 1.57 0.62 -10.14
C ASP A 49 2.40 0.62 -8.87
N LEU A 50 1.79 0.95 -7.73
CA LEU A 50 2.45 1.00 -6.44
C LEU A 50 1.41 0.90 -5.34
N ILE A 51 1.75 0.22 -4.27
CA ILE A 51 0.90 0.15 -3.07
C ILE A 51 1.70 0.67 -1.88
N LEU A 52 1.18 1.71 -1.23
CA LEU A 52 1.71 2.21 0.03
C LEU A 52 0.93 1.51 1.13
N LEU A 53 1.62 0.76 1.97
CA LEU A 53 0.97 -0.21 2.84
C LEU A 53 1.42 0.02 4.28
N ASP A 54 0.46 0.30 5.17
CA ASP A 54 0.74 0.42 6.58
C ASP A 54 0.98 -0.97 7.18
N ILE A 55 2.04 -1.10 7.96
CA ILE A 55 2.38 -2.36 8.63
C ILE A 55 1.40 -2.65 9.75
N MET A 56 1.03 -1.60 10.49
CA MET A 56 0.22 -1.75 11.71
C MET A 56 -1.25 -1.48 11.43
N MET A 57 -1.95 -2.48 10.96
CA MET A 57 -3.39 -2.40 10.72
C MET A 57 -4.09 -3.53 11.45
N GLY A 58 -5.38 -3.38 11.67
CA GLY A 58 -6.29 -4.29 12.32
C GLY A 58 -5.93 -5.78 12.33
N GLU A 59 -6.88 -6.62 11.94
CA GLU A 59 -6.69 -8.08 12.07
C GLU A 59 -5.66 -8.63 11.10
N ILE A 60 -5.67 -8.15 9.87
CA ILE A 60 -4.65 -8.53 8.89
C ILE A 60 -3.65 -7.40 8.80
N SER A 61 -2.42 -7.67 9.20
CA SER A 61 -1.36 -6.66 9.15
C SER A 61 -0.93 -6.40 7.71
N GLY A 62 -0.24 -5.27 7.51
CA GLY A 62 0.32 -4.98 6.20
C GLY A 62 1.30 -6.03 5.74
N ILE A 63 2.05 -6.62 6.67
CA ILE A 63 3.00 -7.69 6.33
C ILE A 63 2.25 -8.91 5.80
N GLN A 64 1.14 -9.27 6.43
CA GLN A 64 0.33 -10.40 5.96
C GLN A 64 -0.25 -10.13 4.57
N LEU A 65 -0.75 -8.91 4.35
CA LEU A 65 -1.26 -8.54 3.04
C LEU A 65 -0.16 -8.64 1.97
N ALA A 66 1.04 -8.16 2.30
CA ALA A 66 2.16 -8.24 1.36
C ALA A 66 2.49 -9.70 1.03
N ARG A 67 2.45 -10.58 2.02
CA ARG A 67 2.70 -12.01 1.78
C ARG A 67 1.64 -12.62 0.88
N ILE A 68 0.38 -12.27 1.10
CA ILE A 68 -0.70 -12.73 0.23
C ILE A 68 -0.45 -12.30 -1.20
N MET A 69 -0.07 -11.04 -1.40
CA MET A 69 0.19 -10.52 -2.73
C MET A 69 1.39 -11.20 -3.39
N LYS A 70 2.46 -11.42 -2.63
CA LYS A 70 3.66 -12.03 -3.17
C LYS A 70 3.47 -13.51 -3.52
N SER A 71 2.51 -14.17 -2.88
CA SER A 71 2.22 -15.57 -3.19
C SER A 71 1.27 -15.72 -4.37
N ASN A 72 0.69 -14.64 -4.87
CA ASN A 72 -0.24 -14.67 -5.99
C ASN A 72 0.47 -14.16 -7.25
N PRO A 73 0.59 -14.98 -8.30
CA PRO A 73 1.30 -14.56 -9.52
C PRO A 73 0.79 -13.26 -10.14
N THR A 74 -0.51 -12.96 -10.00
CA THR A 74 -1.07 -11.76 -10.62
C THR A 74 -0.66 -10.49 -9.89
N THR A 75 -0.29 -10.58 -8.60
CA THR A 75 0.06 -9.41 -7.80
C THR A 75 1.51 -9.42 -7.32
N ALA A 76 2.24 -10.51 -7.52
CA ALA A 76 3.59 -10.66 -7.00
C ALA A 76 4.55 -9.58 -7.53
N GLY A 77 4.28 -9.05 -8.73
CA GLY A 77 5.14 -8.04 -9.33
C GLY A 77 4.79 -6.60 -8.97
N VAL A 78 3.70 -6.38 -8.22
CA VAL A 78 3.28 -5.02 -7.86
C VAL A 78 4.22 -4.50 -6.77
N PRO A 79 4.87 -3.34 -6.98
CA PRO A 79 5.75 -2.77 -5.95
C PRO A 79 4.98 -2.38 -4.69
N ILE A 80 5.54 -2.66 -3.53
CA ILE A 80 4.94 -2.32 -2.26
C ILE A 80 5.97 -1.53 -1.45
N ILE A 81 5.55 -0.39 -0.90
CA ILE A 81 6.35 0.38 0.04
C ILE A 81 5.62 0.36 1.37
N PHE A 82 6.30 -0.08 2.42
CA PHE A 82 5.71 -0.09 3.74
C PHE A 82 5.84 1.28 4.38
N CYS A 83 4.74 1.71 4.99
CA CYS A 83 4.68 2.95 5.76
C CYS A 83 4.23 2.59 7.16
N THR A 84 4.66 3.36 8.14
CA THR A 84 4.20 3.15 9.50
C THR A 84 4.12 4.50 10.21
N ALA A 85 3.07 4.67 11.00
CA ALA A 85 2.92 5.85 11.83
C ALA A 85 3.93 5.87 12.96
N LYS A 86 4.51 4.71 13.29
CA LYS A 86 5.54 4.61 14.30
C LYS A 86 6.90 4.77 13.65
N ASP A 87 7.25 5.81 13.28
CA ASP A 87 8.47 6.24 12.64
C ASP A 87 9.73 5.60 13.25
N THR A 88 9.90 4.31 13.09
CA THR A 88 11.12 3.63 13.50
C THR A 88 11.76 3.04 12.26
N GLU A 89 13.04 3.37 12.05
CA GLU A 89 13.78 2.89 10.90
C GLU A 89 13.84 1.37 10.87
N ASP A 90 13.96 0.75 12.04
CA ASP A 90 14.05 -0.70 12.13
C ASP A 90 12.81 -1.38 11.57
N ASP A 91 11.63 -0.84 11.87
CA ASP A 91 10.40 -1.41 11.36
C ASP A 91 10.29 -1.27 9.85
N MET A 92 10.75 -0.15 9.31
CA MET A 92 10.76 0.04 7.87
C MET A 92 11.71 -0.93 7.19
N ILE A 93 12.89 -1.11 7.77
CA ILE A 93 13.88 -2.04 7.23
C ILE A 93 13.32 -3.47 7.21
N LYS A 94 12.67 -3.87 8.29
CA LYS A 94 12.06 -5.20 8.36
C LYS A 94 10.98 -5.37 7.31
N GLY A 95 10.20 -4.32 7.07
CA GLY A 95 9.19 -4.36 6.02
C GLY A 95 9.82 -4.58 4.65
N LEU A 96 10.91 -3.88 4.37
CA LEU A 96 11.59 -4.01 3.10
C LEU A 96 12.19 -5.39 2.91
N ASP A 97 12.63 -6.03 3.99
CA ASP A 97 13.21 -7.36 3.92
C ASP A 97 12.22 -8.43 3.46
N LEU A 98 10.94 -8.11 3.45
CA LEU A 98 9.92 -9.03 2.93
C LEU A 98 9.76 -8.95 1.42
N GLY A 99 10.65 -8.25 0.75
CA GLY A 99 10.65 -8.17 -0.71
C GLY A 99 9.71 -7.09 -1.25
N ALA A 100 9.44 -6.11 -0.45
CA ALA A 100 8.62 -4.99 -0.88
C ALA A 100 9.48 -3.89 -1.48
#